data_30b5ea7e3ca392108b8f67a286b5bd94
#
_entry.id   30b5ea7e3ca392108b8f67a286b5bd94
#
_cell.length_a   1.000
_cell.length_b   1.000
_cell.length_c   1.000
_cell.angle_alpha   90.00
_cell.angle_beta   90.00
_cell.angle_gamma   90.00
#
_symmetry.space_group_name_H-M   'P 1'
#
loop_
_entity.id
_entity.type
_entity.pdbx_description
1 polymer ?
#
loop_
_entity_poly.entity_id
_entity_poly.type
_entity_poly.pdbx_seq_one_letter_code
_entity_poly.pdbx_strand_id
1 'polypeptide(L)'
;MAITQGKSIRSPSGGRLRANRGKRKAELGRTSAETKLDSKRLRKIRTRGGNEKLRLDGGNKINVIDPKTHKAEVFDILNVSENKANPNYVRRNIITKGAIVETAKGKAKVTSRPGQSGVISGVLL
;
A
#
# COMPACT_ATOMS: atom_id res chain seq x y z
N MET A 1 -13.93 -8.58 12.08
CA MET A 1 -13.03 -9.32 13.00
C MET A 1 -11.77 -8.49 13.21
N ALA A 2 -11.32 -8.31 14.46
CA ALA A 2 -10.10 -7.52 14.73
C ALA A 2 -8.85 -8.34 14.38
N ILE A 3 -7.93 -7.76 13.58
CA ILE A 3 -6.65 -8.37 13.23
C ILE A 3 -5.73 -8.32 14.44
N THR A 4 -5.35 -9.48 14.99
CA THR A 4 -4.40 -9.56 16.11
C THR A 4 -2.98 -9.63 15.56
N GLN A 5 -2.09 -8.77 16.08
CA GLN A 5 -0.66 -8.76 15.76
C GLN A 5 0.21 -9.19 16.96
N GLY A 6 -0.40 -9.81 17.96
CA GLY A 6 0.27 -10.37 19.10
C GLY A 6 0.87 -11.76 18.82
N LYS A 7 1.15 -12.49 19.89
CA LYS A 7 1.67 -13.85 19.83
C LYS A 7 0.71 -14.77 19.05
N SER A 8 1.28 -15.73 18.32
CA SER A 8 0.50 -16.76 17.62
C SER A 8 -0.47 -17.46 18.57
N ILE A 9 -1.68 -17.75 18.10
CA ILE A 9 -2.69 -18.55 18.80
C ILE A 9 -2.51 -20.07 18.57
N ARG A 10 -1.49 -20.45 17.79
CA ARG A 10 -1.16 -21.84 17.49
C ARG A 10 0.23 -22.17 18.00
N SER A 11 0.38 -23.35 18.59
CA SER A 11 1.68 -23.94 18.95
C SER A 11 2.39 -24.46 17.69
N PRO A 12 3.72 -24.74 17.75
CA PRO A 12 4.45 -25.39 16.64
C PRO A 12 3.83 -26.74 16.22
N SER A 13 3.22 -27.47 17.13
CA SER A 13 2.51 -28.75 16.87
C SER A 13 1.10 -28.56 16.25
N GLY A 14 0.68 -27.32 15.98
CA GLY A 14 -0.66 -27.01 15.42
C GLY A 14 -1.79 -26.90 16.43
N GLY A 15 -1.56 -27.22 17.71
CA GLY A 15 -2.53 -27.10 18.79
C GLY A 15 -2.91 -25.62 19.05
N ARG A 16 -4.13 -25.39 19.54
CA ARG A 16 -4.58 -24.05 19.94
C ARG A 16 -3.99 -23.66 21.30
N LEU A 17 -3.46 -22.45 21.37
CA LEU A 17 -3.05 -21.83 22.62
C LEU A 17 -4.20 -21.03 23.21
N ARG A 18 -4.46 -21.23 24.51
CA ARG A 18 -5.43 -20.42 25.25
C ARG A 18 -4.81 -19.07 25.59
N ALA A 19 -5.53 -17.99 25.32
CA ALA A 19 -5.08 -16.65 25.66
C ALA A 19 -5.21 -16.40 27.17
N ASN A 20 -4.19 -15.83 27.81
CA ASN A 20 -4.19 -15.48 29.24
C ASN A 20 -5.11 -14.27 29.53
N ARG A 21 -5.37 -13.43 28.53
CA ARG A 21 -6.12 -12.19 28.64
C ARG A 21 -6.78 -11.80 27.32
N GLY A 22 -7.74 -10.90 27.37
CA GLY A 22 -8.32 -10.30 26.16
C GLY A 22 -7.31 -9.50 25.34
N LYS A 23 -7.58 -9.31 24.06
CA LYS A 23 -6.76 -8.52 23.12
C LYS A 23 -6.72 -7.08 23.57
N ARG A 24 -5.52 -6.49 23.66
CA ARG A 24 -5.36 -5.07 23.96
C ARG A 24 -5.37 -4.24 22.67
N LYS A 25 -5.78 -2.97 22.76
CA LYS A 25 -5.83 -2.04 21.62
C LYS A 25 -4.49 -1.89 20.92
N ALA A 26 -3.38 -1.94 21.67
CA ALA A 26 -2.01 -1.84 21.14
C ALA A 26 -1.62 -3.05 20.25
N GLU A 27 -2.27 -4.21 20.46
CA GLU A 27 -2.01 -5.47 19.73
C GLU A 27 -2.93 -5.67 18.53
N LEU A 28 -3.85 -4.75 18.31
CA LEU A 28 -4.77 -4.81 17.18
C LEU A 28 -4.15 -4.16 15.94
N GLY A 29 -4.11 -4.91 14.86
CA GLY A 29 -3.75 -4.41 13.54
C GLY A 29 -4.93 -3.71 12.87
N ARG A 30 -4.61 -2.90 11.87
CA ARG A 30 -5.59 -2.24 11.00
C ARG A 30 -5.63 -2.97 9.66
N THR A 31 -6.76 -2.87 8.97
CA THR A 31 -6.90 -3.34 7.59
C THR A 31 -5.87 -2.62 6.69
N SER A 32 -5.32 -3.35 5.72
CA SER A 32 -4.42 -2.77 4.73
C SER A 32 -5.12 -1.66 3.94
N ALA A 33 -4.38 -0.62 3.56
CA ALA A 33 -4.85 0.32 2.55
C ALA A 33 -4.64 -0.35 1.18
N GLU A 34 -5.73 -0.69 0.52
CA GLU A 34 -5.71 -1.18 -0.85
C GLU A 34 -5.90 0.03 -1.76
N THR A 35 -4.80 0.73 -2.07
CA THR A 35 -4.85 1.91 -2.95
C THR A 35 -5.33 1.51 -4.33
N LYS A 36 -6.51 1.97 -4.73
CA LYS A 36 -7.10 1.71 -6.05
C LYS A 36 -6.82 2.84 -7.02
N LEU A 37 -6.82 2.52 -8.30
CA LEU A 37 -6.84 3.51 -9.36
C LEU A 37 -8.22 4.19 -9.37
N ASP A 38 -8.32 5.39 -8.82
CA ASP A 38 -9.55 6.16 -8.64
C ASP A 38 -9.20 7.63 -8.33
N SER A 39 -10.19 8.47 -8.15
CA SER A 39 -10.01 9.84 -7.66
C SER A 39 -9.20 9.87 -6.37
N LYS A 40 -8.43 10.94 -6.15
CA LYS A 40 -7.55 11.04 -4.97
C LYS A 40 -8.35 11.02 -3.67
N ARG A 41 -8.17 9.97 -2.88
CA ARG A 41 -8.74 9.82 -1.53
C ARG A 41 -7.63 9.59 -0.53
N LEU A 42 -7.36 10.61 0.28
CA LEU A 42 -6.31 10.60 1.29
C LEU A 42 -6.96 10.49 2.67
N ARG A 43 -6.55 9.49 3.45
CA ARG A 43 -6.99 9.28 4.83
C ARG A 43 -5.87 9.58 5.81
N LYS A 44 -6.13 10.51 6.72
CA LYS A 44 -5.23 10.88 7.81
C LYS A 44 -5.51 9.98 9.01
N ILE A 45 -4.49 9.36 9.56
CA ILE A 45 -4.59 8.42 10.68
C ILE A 45 -3.67 8.88 11.81
N ARG A 46 -4.28 9.15 12.98
CA ARG A 46 -3.52 9.42 14.20
C ARG A 46 -2.74 8.18 14.62
N THR A 47 -1.48 8.36 14.94
CA THR A 47 -0.59 7.32 15.46
C THR A 47 -0.12 7.65 16.88
N ARG A 48 0.70 6.78 17.45
CA ARG A 48 1.22 6.93 18.81
C ARG A 48 2.08 8.20 18.93
N GLY A 49 2.05 8.87 20.07
CA GLY A 49 2.79 10.11 20.32
C GLY A 49 2.20 11.36 19.64
N GLY A 50 0.92 11.33 19.23
CA GLY A 50 0.30 12.45 18.52
C GLY A 50 0.70 12.58 17.05
N ASN A 51 1.54 11.66 16.55
CA ASN A 51 1.98 11.63 15.14
C ASN A 51 0.84 11.21 14.20
N GLU A 52 1.04 11.46 12.92
CA GLU A 52 0.07 11.17 11.87
C GLU A 52 0.69 10.39 10.73
N LYS A 53 -0.10 9.51 10.12
CA LYS A 53 0.22 8.84 8.86
C LYS A 53 -0.84 9.14 7.83
N LEU A 54 -0.38 9.39 6.62
CA LEU A 54 -1.25 9.56 5.46
C LEU A 54 -1.36 8.22 4.74
N ARG A 55 -2.59 7.80 4.45
CA ARG A 55 -2.87 6.63 3.64
C ARG A 55 -3.65 7.03 2.41
N LEU A 56 -3.18 6.63 1.25
CA LEU A 56 -3.89 6.82 0.01
C LEU A 56 -4.81 5.62 -0.22
N ASP A 57 -6.11 5.84 -0.20
CA ASP A 57 -7.12 4.80 -0.48
C ASP A 57 -7.48 4.77 -1.97
N GLY A 58 -7.36 5.89 -2.67
CA GLY A 58 -7.50 6.03 -4.12
C GLY A 58 -6.55 7.07 -4.67
N GLY A 59 -6.06 6.88 -5.90
CA GLY A 59 -5.21 7.86 -6.58
C GLY A 59 -5.03 7.51 -8.05
N ASN A 60 -5.02 8.53 -8.88
CA ASN A 60 -4.86 8.43 -10.34
C ASN A 60 -3.56 9.06 -10.85
N LYS A 61 -2.81 9.78 -10.00
CA LYS A 61 -1.57 10.47 -10.40
C LYS A 61 -0.35 9.83 -9.77
N ILE A 62 0.72 9.77 -10.55
CA ILE A 62 2.03 9.25 -10.14
C ILE A 62 3.12 10.27 -10.45
N ASN A 63 4.03 10.48 -9.50
CA ASN A 63 5.26 11.23 -9.72
C ASN A 63 6.31 10.26 -10.28
N VAL A 64 6.68 10.41 -11.53
CA VAL A 64 7.66 9.54 -12.21
C VAL A 64 8.97 10.26 -12.38
N ILE A 65 10.05 9.60 -12.00
CA ILE A 65 11.42 10.05 -12.23
C ILE A 65 11.96 9.30 -13.44
N ASP A 66 12.46 10.05 -14.42
CA ASP A 66 13.17 9.50 -15.56
C ASP A 66 14.65 9.30 -15.18
N PRO A 67 15.18 8.06 -15.19
CA PRO A 67 16.55 7.79 -14.81
C PRO A 67 17.59 8.38 -15.77
N LYS A 68 17.20 8.67 -17.02
CA LYS A 68 18.12 9.21 -18.03
C LYS A 68 18.26 10.74 -17.92
N THR A 69 17.14 11.43 -17.72
CA THR A 69 17.11 12.90 -17.66
C THR A 69 17.15 13.45 -16.25
N HIS A 70 16.98 12.59 -15.23
CA HIS A 70 16.86 12.94 -13.80
C HIS A 70 15.74 13.97 -13.51
N LYS A 71 14.77 14.10 -14.42
CA LYS A 71 13.61 14.97 -14.22
C LYS A 71 12.45 14.18 -13.61
N ALA A 72 11.73 14.85 -12.72
CA ALA A 72 10.50 14.32 -12.12
C ALA A 72 9.29 15.02 -12.76
N GLU A 73 8.36 14.22 -13.24
CA GLU A 73 7.12 14.69 -13.87
C GLU A 73 5.91 13.96 -13.29
N VAL A 74 4.74 14.59 -13.34
CA VAL A 74 3.49 13.99 -12.85
C VAL A 74 2.68 13.51 -14.04
N PHE A 75 2.32 12.22 -14.02
CA PHE A 75 1.49 11.61 -15.04
C PHE A 75 0.22 11.01 -14.45
N ASP A 76 -0.81 10.89 -15.27
CA ASP A 76 -1.98 10.09 -14.95
C ASP A 76 -1.68 8.60 -15.19
N ILE A 77 -2.16 7.76 -14.27
CA ILE A 77 -2.07 6.31 -14.37
C ILE A 77 -3.26 5.85 -15.23
N LEU A 78 -2.98 5.14 -16.31
CA LEU A 78 -4.00 4.59 -17.20
C LEU A 78 -4.48 3.22 -16.68
N ASN A 79 -3.53 2.34 -16.32
CA ASN A 79 -3.82 0.99 -15.88
C ASN A 79 -2.67 0.43 -15.03
N VAL A 80 -2.95 -0.65 -14.30
CA VAL A 80 -1.93 -1.47 -13.60
C VAL A 80 -1.64 -2.69 -14.46
N SER A 81 -0.45 -2.76 -15.08
CA SER A 81 -0.09 -3.86 -15.98
C SER A 81 0.41 -5.10 -15.23
N GLU A 82 1.15 -4.92 -14.14
CA GLU A 82 1.72 -6.03 -13.37
C GLU A 82 1.80 -5.69 -11.87
N ASN A 83 1.54 -6.68 -11.03
CA ASN A 83 1.74 -6.56 -9.59
C ASN A 83 2.34 -7.83 -9.00
N LYS A 84 3.63 -7.78 -8.65
CA LYS A 84 4.37 -8.93 -8.08
C LYS A 84 3.90 -9.33 -6.69
N ALA A 85 3.20 -8.45 -5.97
CA ALA A 85 2.70 -8.76 -4.64
C ALA A 85 1.54 -9.76 -4.68
N ASN A 86 0.63 -9.60 -5.65
CA ASN A 86 -0.50 -10.50 -5.85
C ASN A 86 -1.07 -10.32 -7.26
N PRO A 87 -1.18 -11.38 -8.09
CA PRO A 87 -1.76 -11.30 -9.42
C PRO A 87 -3.20 -10.77 -9.45
N ASN A 88 -3.98 -11.05 -8.41
CA ASN A 88 -5.36 -10.56 -8.30
C ASN A 88 -5.45 -9.03 -8.15
N TYR A 89 -4.37 -8.35 -7.76
CA TYR A 89 -4.34 -6.90 -7.63
C TYR A 89 -4.39 -6.19 -8.97
N VAL A 90 -3.89 -6.81 -10.04
CA VAL A 90 -4.00 -6.29 -11.41
C VAL A 90 -5.46 -6.14 -11.80
N ARG A 91 -6.28 -7.19 -11.62
CA ARG A 91 -7.71 -7.17 -11.94
C ARG A 91 -8.50 -6.12 -11.14
N ARG A 92 -8.05 -5.81 -9.94
CA ARG A 92 -8.68 -4.84 -9.03
C ARG A 92 -8.07 -3.45 -9.14
N ASN A 93 -7.10 -3.24 -10.04
CA ASN A 93 -6.34 -1.99 -10.19
C ASN A 93 -5.77 -1.47 -8.87
N ILE A 94 -5.21 -2.37 -8.05
CA ILE A 94 -4.60 -2.03 -6.78
C ILE A 94 -3.12 -1.73 -6.98
N ILE A 95 -2.71 -0.56 -6.54
CA ILE A 95 -1.35 -0.04 -6.66
C ILE A 95 -0.58 -0.32 -5.36
N THR A 96 0.50 -1.10 -5.47
CA THR A 96 1.41 -1.40 -4.36
C THR A 96 2.83 -1.04 -4.73
N LYS A 97 3.74 -1.02 -3.75
CA LYS A 97 5.17 -0.89 -4.03
C LYS A 97 5.63 -2.04 -4.93
N GLY A 98 6.34 -1.71 -6.00
CA GLY A 98 6.84 -2.67 -6.98
C GLY A 98 5.87 -3.02 -8.09
N ALA A 99 4.63 -2.50 -8.07
CA ALA A 99 3.71 -2.63 -9.19
C ALA A 99 4.22 -1.88 -10.42
N ILE A 100 3.90 -2.38 -11.59
CA ILE A 100 4.17 -1.71 -12.87
C ILE A 100 2.87 -1.10 -13.36
N VAL A 101 2.87 0.19 -13.57
CA VAL A 101 1.72 0.98 -14.03
C VAL A 101 2.00 1.56 -15.41
N GLU A 102 0.98 1.73 -16.19
CA GLU A 102 1.03 2.36 -17.50
C GLU A 102 0.69 3.84 -17.37
N THR A 103 1.54 4.67 -17.96
CA THR A 103 1.37 6.12 -18.02
C THR A 103 1.49 6.59 -19.48
N ALA A 104 1.13 7.83 -19.76
CA ALA A 104 1.23 8.40 -21.11
C ALA A 104 2.68 8.40 -21.67
N LYS A 105 3.71 8.43 -20.79
CA LYS A 105 5.14 8.39 -21.17
C LYS A 105 5.70 6.97 -21.32
N GLY A 106 5.01 5.96 -20.79
CA GLY A 106 5.43 4.57 -20.81
C GLY A 106 5.14 3.84 -19.49
N LYS A 107 5.79 2.69 -19.30
CA LYS A 107 5.66 1.89 -18.09
C LYS A 107 6.52 2.45 -16.97
N ALA A 108 5.96 2.58 -15.79
CA ALA A 108 6.65 3.05 -14.60
C ALA A 108 6.52 2.04 -13.46
N LYS A 109 7.61 1.80 -12.74
CA LYS A 109 7.65 0.96 -11.55
C LYS A 109 7.42 1.79 -10.31
N VAL A 110 6.41 1.45 -9.52
CA VAL A 110 6.10 2.13 -8.26
C VAL A 110 7.15 1.83 -7.20
N THR A 111 7.74 2.87 -6.63
CA THR A 111 8.78 2.79 -5.59
C THR A 111 8.27 3.15 -4.21
N SER A 112 7.24 3.99 -4.11
CA SER A 112 6.62 4.40 -2.84
C SER A 112 5.68 3.33 -2.27
N ARG A 113 5.27 3.55 -1.03
CA ARG A 113 4.20 2.79 -0.37
C ARG A 113 2.97 3.69 -0.21
N PRO A 114 2.00 3.69 -1.14
CA PRO A 114 0.87 4.63 -1.10
C PRO A 114 0.06 4.56 0.21
N GLY A 115 -0.08 3.37 0.78
CA GLY A 115 -0.75 3.15 2.07
C GLY A 115 0.02 3.62 3.31
N GLN A 116 1.23 4.15 3.17
CA GLN A 116 2.07 4.67 4.27
C GLN A 116 2.47 6.13 4.06
N SER A 117 2.80 6.52 2.83
CA SER A 117 3.29 7.85 2.47
C SER A 117 2.19 8.78 1.93
N GLY A 118 1.08 8.21 1.46
CA GLY A 118 -0.03 8.98 0.89
C GLY A 118 0.22 9.52 -0.52
N VAL A 119 1.32 9.12 -1.17
CA VAL A 119 1.68 9.51 -2.53
C VAL A 119 2.12 8.30 -3.34
N ILE A 120 1.94 8.36 -4.66
CA ILE A 120 2.44 7.37 -5.60
C ILE A 120 3.64 7.98 -6.30
N SER A 121 4.80 7.36 -6.14
CA SER A 121 6.02 7.75 -6.84
C SER A 121 6.62 6.53 -7.51
N GLY A 122 7.26 6.72 -8.65
CA GLY A 122 7.83 5.64 -9.43
C GLY A 122 9.02 6.09 -10.28
N VAL A 123 9.60 5.12 -10.96
CA VAL A 123 10.71 5.31 -11.90
C VAL A 123 10.28 4.73 -13.24
N LEU A 124 10.56 5.46 -14.33
CA LEU A 124 10.32 5.01 -15.69
C LEU A 124 11.19 3.78 -15.98
N LEU A 125 10.66 2.81 -16.71
CA LEU A 125 11.37 1.59 -17.11
C LEU A 125 11.96 1.70 -18.50
#